data_fc181f518464a4ea5daface0e95de83b
#
_entry.id   fc181f518464a4ea5daface0e95de83b
#
_cell.length_a   1.000
_cell.length_b   1.000
_cell.length_c   1.000
_cell.angle_alpha   90.00
_cell.angle_beta   90.00
_cell.angle_gamma   90.00
#
_symmetry.space_group_name_H-M   'P 1'
#
loop_
_entity.id
_entity.type
_entity.pdbx_description
1 polymer ?
#
loop_
_entity_poly.entity_id
_entity_poly.type
_entity_poly.pdbx_seq_one_letter_code
_entity_poly.pdbx_strand_id
1 'polypeptide(L)'
;MDTKYIFVTGGVVSGLGKGITAASLGRLLKARGYKVTMQKFDPYINIDPGTMNPIQHGEVFVTDDGTETDLDLGHYERFIDESLSINNNVTTGKVYWTVLNKERRGDYLGGTVQVIPHITNEIKDRIYRVGKESNADVVITEIGGTVGDIESTPFLEAIRQFVTEVGRGNAMYIHVTLVPYIAGSNELKSKPTQHSVKELLSIGIQPHVVVCRTELEIPEDMKRKISMFCNVREEDIIQNMTAPSLYEVPMMLENEGLTDSVCHHLGLENREPDLTEWTAMTQRQHNADKDVTIGLVGKYVALQDAYLSVAEALHHGGIGNDARVKILWIDSEKITRETAPEMLKECDGIIVPGGFGDRGIEGMIEAIRYARLNKVPMFGICLGHQLLAIAKGAKT
;
A
#
# COMPACT_ATOMS: atom_id res chain seq x y z
N MET A 1 6.55 -21.79 16.92
CA MET A 1 7.52 -21.43 15.84
C MET A 1 8.03 -20.04 16.19
N ASP A 2 9.31 -19.74 15.97
CA ASP A 2 9.79 -18.37 16.12
C ASP A 2 9.24 -17.50 15.00
N THR A 3 8.81 -16.28 15.31
CA THR A 3 8.29 -15.34 14.33
C THR A 3 9.33 -15.07 13.24
N LYS A 4 8.92 -15.13 11.97
CA LYS A 4 9.74 -14.81 10.81
C LYS A 4 9.48 -13.37 10.35
N TYR A 5 10.50 -12.70 9.84
CA TYR A 5 10.44 -11.30 9.45
C TYR A 5 10.84 -11.12 7.98
N ILE A 6 10.02 -10.42 7.24
CA ILE A 6 10.27 -10.08 5.83
C ILE A 6 10.29 -8.57 5.69
N PHE A 7 11.41 -8.04 5.19
CA PHE A 7 11.55 -6.62 4.93
C PHE A 7 11.45 -6.35 3.43
N VAL A 8 10.46 -5.57 3.03
CA VAL A 8 10.24 -5.19 1.63
C VAL A 8 10.78 -3.78 1.42
N THR A 9 11.82 -3.67 0.65
CA THR A 9 12.47 -2.41 0.25
C THR A 9 12.20 -2.12 -1.22
N GLY A 10 12.42 -0.90 -1.67
CA GLY A 10 12.29 -0.57 -3.09
C GLY A 10 13.30 0.46 -3.55
N GLY A 11 13.55 0.47 -4.84
CA GLY A 11 14.48 1.39 -5.44
C GLY A 11 14.05 1.85 -6.83
N VAL A 12 14.86 2.68 -7.45
CA VAL A 12 14.67 3.32 -8.76
C VAL A 12 13.70 4.50 -8.70
N VAL A 13 12.40 4.26 -8.40
CA VAL A 13 11.37 5.31 -8.31
C VAL A 13 10.33 4.95 -7.24
N SER A 14 9.59 5.95 -6.76
CA SER A 14 8.39 5.73 -5.94
C SER A 14 7.24 5.15 -6.77
N GLY A 15 6.24 4.57 -6.12
CA GLY A 15 5.05 4.05 -6.82
C GLY A 15 5.26 2.72 -7.56
N LEU A 16 6.34 1.98 -7.29
CA LEU A 16 6.62 0.67 -7.91
C LEU A 16 5.67 -0.45 -7.47
N GLY A 17 4.80 -0.19 -6.48
CA GLY A 17 3.90 -1.20 -5.94
C GLY A 17 4.55 -2.10 -4.87
N LYS A 18 5.48 -1.55 -4.05
CA LYS A 18 6.00 -2.25 -2.86
C LYS A 18 4.88 -2.76 -1.96
N GLY A 19 3.91 -1.87 -1.63
CA GLY A 19 2.77 -2.17 -0.79
C GLY A 19 1.94 -3.32 -1.33
N ILE A 20 1.61 -3.29 -2.61
CA ILE A 20 0.84 -4.36 -3.27
C ILE A 20 1.64 -5.67 -3.33
N THR A 21 2.96 -5.60 -3.59
CA THR A 21 3.83 -6.80 -3.55
C THR A 21 3.86 -7.41 -2.15
N ALA A 22 4.02 -6.57 -1.11
CA ALA A 22 4.02 -7.00 0.29
C ALA A 22 2.66 -7.58 0.71
N ALA A 23 1.55 -6.90 0.36
CA ALA A 23 0.19 -7.33 0.63
C ALA A 23 -0.15 -8.66 -0.08
N SER A 24 0.27 -8.80 -1.34
CA SER A 24 0.11 -10.04 -2.11
C SER A 24 0.84 -11.21 -1.46
N LEU A 25 2.09 -11.01 -1.03
CA LEU A 25 2.83 -12.02 -0.30
C LEU A 25 2.14 -12.37 1.03
N GLY A 26 1.62 -11.36 1.74
CA GLY A 26 0.83 -11.57 2.95
C GLY A 26 -0.40 -12.46 2.69
N ARG A 27 -1.14 -12.20 1.62
CA ARG A 27 -2.27 -13.04 1.19
C ARG A 27 -1.85 -14.47 0.89
N LEU A 28 -0.75 -14.66 0.16
CA LEU A 28 -0.23 -15.97 -0.23
C LEU A 28 0.25 -16.81 0.95
N LEU A 29 0.92 -16.20 1.93
CA LEU A 29 1.32 -16.87 3.17
C LEU A 29 0.11 -17.20 4.04
N LYS A 30 -0.88 -16.29 4.12
CA LYS A 30 -2.14 -16.56 4.83
C LYS A 30 -2.91 -17.72 4.18
N ALA A 31 -2.95 -17.80 2.85
CA ALA A 31 -3.54 -18.91 2.12
C ALA A 31 -2.88 -20.27 2.42
N ARG A 32 -1.62 -20.26 2.87
CA ARG A 32 -0.88 -21.44 3.35
C ARG A 32 -1.09 -21.75 4.83
N GLY A 33 -1.97 -20.99 5.50
CA GLY A 33 -2.30 -21.19 6.91
C GLY A 33 -1.34 -20.54 7.91
N TYR A 34 -0.47 -19.63 7.48
CA TYR A 34 0.34 -18.82 8.39
C TYR A 34 -0.44 -17.63 8.93
N LYS A 35 -0.21 -17.29 10.19
CA LYS A 35 -0.66 -16.03 10.77
C LYS A 35 0.27 -14.91 10.32
N VAL A 36 -0.25 -13.98 9.56
CA VAL A 36 0.52 -12.88 8.97
C VAL A 36 0.06 -11.55 9.54
N THR A 37 0.98 -10.70 9.89
CA THR A 37 0.71 -9.28 10.11
C THR A 37 1.63 -8.43 9.24
N MET A 38 1.19 -7.20 8.96
CA MET A 38 1.95 -6.28 8.12
C MET A 38 2.29 -5.01 8.86
N GLN A 39 3.41 -4.39 8.51
CA GLN A 39 3.84 -3.13 9.09
C GLN A 39 4.37 -2.20 8.01
N LYS A 40 4.05 -0.91 8.13
CA LYS A 40 4.53 0.16 7.25
C LYS A 40 5.48 1.06 8.00
N PHE A 41 6.64 1.33 7.42
CA PHE A 41 7.57 2.35 7.86
C PHE A 41 7.58 3.52 6.89
N ASP A 42 7.18 4.70 7.38
CA ASP A 42 7.10 5.91 6.59
C ASP A 42 8.22 6.87 6.97
N PRO A 43 9.07 7.27 6.02
CA PRO A 43 10.26 8.09 6.33
C PRO A 43 9.96 9.57 6.54
N TYR A 44 8.72 10.02 6.41
CA TYR A 44 8.38 11.43 6.68
C TYR A 44 8.39 11.75 8.19
N ILE A 45 8.61 13.04 8.52
CA ILE A 45 8.74 13.53 9.91
C ILE A 45 7.39 13.78 10.58
N ASN A 46 6.28 13.74 9.87
CA ASN A 46 4.96 13.86 10.48
C ASN A 46 4.74 12.72 11.48
N ILE A 47 4.07 13.02 12.60
CA ILE A 47 3.72 12.01 13.61
C ILE A 47 2.77 10.98 13.01
N ASP A 48 1.78 11.45 12.25
CA ASP A 48 0.80 10.68 11.51
C ASP A 48 0.35 11.46 10.26
N PRO A 49 -0.41 10.86 9.34
CA PRO A 49 -0.88 11.56 8.14
C PRO A 49 -2.14 12.42 8.35
N GLY A 50 -2.72 12.48 9.55
CA GLY A 50 -4.01 13.10 9.81
C GLY A 50 -4.14 14.56 9.40
N THR A 51 -3.02 15.31 9.42
CA THR A 51 -2.97 16.71 8.99
C THR A 51 -2.39 16.92 7.60
N MET A 52 -2.04 15.85 6.90
CA MET A 52 -1.48 15.93 5.54
C MET A 52 -2.54 16.28 4.51
N ASN A 53 -2.10 16.92 3.44
CA ASN A 53 -3.00 17.25 2.33
C ASN A 53 -3.34 16.00 1.51
N PRO A 54 -4.62 15.59 1.40
CA PRO A 54 -5.01 14.41 0.65
C PRO A 54 -4.59 14.42 -0.84
N ILE A 55 -4.45 15.60 -1.44
CA ILE A 55 -3.98 15.73 -2.84
C ILE A 55 -2.48 15.42 -2.98
N GLN A 56 -1.71 15.44 -1.89
CA GLN A 56 -0.28 15.12 -1.90
C GLN A 56 0.03 13.70 -1.44
N HIS A 57 -0.74 13.18 -0.49
CA HIS A 57 -0.44 11.92 0.19
C HIS A 57 -1.50 10.83 0.02
N GLY A 58 -2.63 11.15 -0.63
CA GLY A 58 -3.76 10.23 -0.69
C GLY A 58 -4.63 10.30 0.57
N GLU A 59 -5.48 9.30 0.76
CA GLU A 59 -6.36 9.23 1.93
C GLU A 59 -5.59 8.94 3.22
N VAL A 60 -6.19 9.39 4.33
CA VAL A 60 -5.82 8.93 5.67
C VAL A 60 -6.65 7.69 5.97
N PHE A 61 -5.99 6.54 6.08
CA PHE A 61 -6.67 5.31 6.49
C PHE A 61 -6.74 5.24 8.01
N VAL A 62 -7.91 4.92 8.56
CA VAL A 62 -8.12 4.85 10.00
C VAL A 62 -8.37 3.40 10.41
N THR A 63 -7.51 2.88 11.27
CA THR A 63 -7.63 1.52 11.81
C THR A 63 -8.74 1.41 12.86
N ASP A 64 -9.15 0.19 13.23
CA ASP A 64 -10.23 -0.05 14.21
C ASP A 64 -9.96 0.58 15.59
N ASP A 65 -8.71 0.74 15.97
CA ASP A 65 -8.31 1.42 17.20
C ASP A 65 -8.32 2.96 17.10
N GLY A 66 -8.76 3.52 15.97
CA GLY A 66 -8.89 4.95 15.71
C GLY A 66 -7.58 5.64 15.32
N THR A 67 -6.54 4.89 14.99
CA THR A 67 -5.26 5.48 14.58
C THR A 67 -5.30 5.90 13.12
N GLU A 68 -4.88 7.14 12.86
CA GLU A 68 -4.68 7.69 11.52
C GLU A 68 -3.37 7.16 10.92
N THR A 69 -3.45 6.56 9.75
CA THR A 69 -2.33 5.84 9.12
C THR A 69 -2.23 6.12 7.63
N ASP A 70 -1.12 5.69 7.03
CA ASP A 70 -0.91 5.71 5.60
C ASP A 70 -1.92 4.81 4.85
N LEU A 71 -2.27 5.18 3.63
CA LEU A 71 -3.25 4.47 2.80
C LEU A 71 -2.86 3.01 2.49
N ASP A 72 -1.58 2.68 2.53
CA ASP A 72 -1.10 1.31 2.30
C ASP A 72 -1.67 0.31 3.32
N LEU A 73 -1.99 0.77 4.55
CA LEU A 73 -2.62 -0.11 5.55
C LEU A 73 -3.99 -0.60 5.08
N GLY A 74 -4.73 0.21 4.34
CA GLY A 74 -5.98 -0.21 3.71
C GLY A 74 -5.76 -1.33 2.69
N HIS A 75 -4.71 -1.28 1.89
CA HIS A 75 -4.34 -2.39 1.02
C HIS A 75 -3.97 -3.64 1.82
N TYR A 76 -3.19 -3.48 2.90
CA TYR A 76 -2.81 -4.62 3.73
C TYR A 76 -4.04 -5.31 4.31
N GLU A 77 -4.95 -4.59 4.97
CA GLU A 77 -6.17 -5.15 5.52
C GLU A 77 -7.03 -5.85 4.46
N ARG A 78 -7.21 -5.23 3.29
CA ARG A 78 -7.98 -5.84 2.19
C ARG A 78 -7.38 -7.16 1.69
N PHE A 79 -6.04 -7.29 1.68
CA PHE A 79 -5.36 -8.48 1.18
C PHE A 79 -5.25 -9.58 2.24
N ILE A 80 -4.85 -9.24 3.47
CA ILE A 80 -4.67 -10.24 4.51
C ILE A 80 -5.95 -10.54 5.31
N ASP A 81 -7.02 -9.75 5.12
CA ASP A 81 -8.29 -9.89 5.84
C ASP A 81 -8.09 -9.95 7.37
N GLU A 82 -7.37 -8.97 7.90
CA GLU A 82 -7.08 -8.78 9.32
C GLU A 82 -7.06 -7.30 9.63
N SER A 83 -7.69 -6.90 10.74
CA SER A 83 -7.60 -5.51 11.21
C SER A 83 -6.20 -5.22 11.77
N LEU A 84 -5.64 -4.09 11.36
CA LEU A 84 -4.36 -3.59 11.83
C LEU A 84 -4.55 -2.56 12.94
N SER A 85 -3.46 -2.15 13.59
CA SER A 85 -3.47 -1.28 14.77
C SER A 85 -2.41 -0.18 14.69
N ILE A 86 -2.36 0.66 15.69
CA ILE A 86 -1.32 1.70 15.87
C ILE A 86 0.11 1.18 15.71
N ASN A 87 0.36 -0.09 16.00
CA ASN A 87 1.70 -0.70 15.92
C ASN A 87 2.10 -1.08 14.49
N ASN A 88 1.13 -1.05 13.56
CA ASN A 88 1.36 -1.43 12.18
C ASN A 88 1.82 -0.25 11.29
N ASN A 89 1.69 1.01 11.77
CA ASN A 89 2.21 2.18 11.05
C ASN A 89 3.20 2.97 11.90
N VAL A 90 4.43 3.06 11.43
CA VAL A 90 5.55 3.72 12.12
C VAL A 90 6.13 4.80 11.23
N THR A 91 6.04 6.06 11.67
CA THR A 91 6.65 7.20 10.99
C THR A 91 7.98 7.58 11.65
N THR A 92 8.85 8.24 10.90
CA THR A 92 10.06 8.87 11.48
C THR A 92 9.68 9.78 12.64
N GLY A 93 8.61 10.56 12.51
CA GLY A 93 8.14 11.46 13.56
C GLY A 93 7.79 10.72 14.85
N LYS A 94 7.04 9.61 14.78
CA LYS A 94 6.71 8.78 15.96
C LYS A 94 7.98 8.24 16.66
N VAL A 95 8.96 7.81 15.87
CA VAL A 95 10.23 7.26 16.41
C VAL A 95 11.02 8.35 17.14
N TYR A 96 11.28 9.47 16.46
CA TYR A 96 12.05 10.58 17.06
C TYR A 96 11.33 11.19 18.25
N TRP A 97 10.00 11.38 18.16
CA TRP A 97 9.21 11.88 19.28
C TRP A 97 9.35 10.99 20.53
N THR A 98 9.32 9.67 20.34
CA THR A 98 9.50 8.72 21.46
C THR A 98 10.88 8.84 22.07
N VAL A 99 11.94 8.87 21.25
CA VAL A 99 13.33 8.96 21.74
C VAL A 99 13.59 10.30 22.43
N LEU A 100 13.11 11.42 21.88
CA LEU A 100 13.25 12.74 22.47
C LEU A 100 12.51 12.84 23.81
N ASN A 101 11.31 12.26 23.93
CA ASN A 101 10.59 12.21 25.20
C ASN A 101 11.30 11.35 26.25
N LYS A 102 11.89 10.22 25.85
CA LYS A 102 12.73 9.40 26.75
C LYS A 102 13.94 10.20 27.23
N GLU A 103 14.60 10.95 26.34
CA GLU A 103 15.74 11.82 26.71
C GLU A 103 15.30 12.87 27.74
N ARG A 104 14.20 13.59 27.47
CA ARG A 104 13.71 14.65 28.38
C ARG A 104 13.29 14.13 29.76
N ARG A 105 12.86 12.88 29.87
CA ARG A 105 12.55 12.23 31.16
C ARG A 105 13.78 11.70 31.88
N GLY A 106 14.95 11.70 31.23
CA GLY A 106 16.20 11.19 31.82
C GLY A 106 16.39 9.68 31.67
N ASP A 107 15.63 9.00 30.83
CA ASP A 107 15.69 7.55 30.64
C ASP A 107 17.08 7.07 30.16
N TYR A 108 17.88 7.96 29.57
CA TYR A 108 19.26 7.68 29.12
C TYR A 108 20.35 8.10 30.10
N LEU A 109 19.99 8.47 31.32
CA LEU A 109 20.92 8.76 32.45
C LEU A 109 22.03 9.77 32.09
N GLY A 110 21.75 10.76 31.24
CA GLY A 110 22.71 11.79 30.80
C GLY A 110 23.66 11.35 29.69
N GLY A 111 23.46 10.15 29.12
CA GLY A 111 24.22 9.69 27.95
C GLY A 111 23.90 10.50 26.68
N THR A 112 24.86 10.59 25.77
CA THR A 112 24.65 11.22 24.46
C THR A 112 23.71 10.36 23.63
N VAL A 113 22.54 10.92 23.23
CA VAL A 113 21.56 10.25 22.38
C VAL A 113 21.89 10.47 20.91
N GLN A 114 21.99 9.39 20.14
CA GLN A 114 22.41 9.38 18.74
C GLN A 114 21.44 8.55 17.90
N VAL A 115 21.53 8.68 16.56
CA VAL A 115 20.74 7.86 15.64
C VAL A 115 21.01 6.36 15.89
N ILE A 116 22.30 6.00 15.96
CA ILE A 116 22.75 4.68 16.39
C ILE A 116 23.35 4.84 17.80
N PRO A 117 22.86 4.11 18.82
CA PRO A 117 21.86 3.02 18.71
C PRO A 117 20.42 3.44 19.05
N HIS A 118 20.14 4.69 19.48
CA HIS A 118 18.88 5.02 20.15
C HIS A 118 17.67 5.03 19.20
N ILE A 119 17.80 5.66 18.03
CA ILE A 119 16.75 5.66 16.99
C ILE A 119 16.60 4.25 16.40
N THR A 120 17.71 3.59 16.06
CA THR A 120 17.66 2.24 15.49
C THR A 120 17.08 1.22 16.45
N ASN A 121 17.37 1.32 17.76
CA ASN A 121 16.77 0.46 18.78
C ASN A 121 15.26 0.69 18.91
N GLU A 122 14.80 1.95 18.92
CA GLU A 122 13.36 2.26 18.95
C GLU A 122 12.63 1.67 17.73
N ILE A 123 13.25 1.72 16.54
CA ILE A 123 12.70 1.11 15.32
C ILE A 123 12.62 -0.42 15.49
N LYS A 124 13.70 -1.07 15.95
CA LYS A 124 13.74 -2.52 16.18
C LYS A 124 12.71 -2.96 17.23
N ASP A 125 12.54 -2.20 18.31
CA ASP A 125 11.54 -2.45 19.34
C ASP A 125 10.11 -2.46 18.77
N ARG A 126 9.82 -1.60 17.78
CA ARG A 126 8.53 -1.57 17.09
C ARG A 126 8.30 -2.78 16.19
N ILE A 127 9.36 -3.31 15.57
CA ILE A 127 9.28 -4.57 14.79
C ILE A 127 8.98 -5.74 15.74
N TYR A 128 9.70 -5.85 16.85
CA TYR A 128 9.45 -6.90 17.84
C TYR A 128 8.04 -6.80 18.43
N ARG A 129 7.59 -5.58 18.72
CA ARG A 129 6.29 -5.33 19.33
C ARG A 129 5.14 -5.83 18.46
N VAL A 130 5.12 -5.47 17.17
CA VAL A 130 4.04 -5.88 16.27
C VAL A 130 3.98 -7.40 16.13
N GLY A 131 5.12 -8.08 16.03
CA GLY A 131 5.17 -9.55 15.97
C GLY A 131 4.65 -10.21 17.22
N LYS A 132 5.03 -9.67 18.41
CA LYS A 132 4.61 -10.20 19.69
C LYS A 132 3.12 -9.98 19.97
N GLU A 133 2.61 -8.78 19.70
CA GLU A 133 1.21 -8.44 19.99
C GLU A 133 0.22 -9.15 19.07
N SER A 134 0.56 -9.31 17.80
CA SER A 134 -0.26 -10.06 16.83
C SER A 134 -0.14 -11.57 16.98
N ASN A 135 0.86 -12.08 17.73
CA ASN A 135 1.20 -13.51 17.78
C ASN A 135 1.34 -14.10 16.36
N ALA A 136 1.95 -13.34 15.47
CA ALA A 136 2.13 -13.70 14.06
C ALA A 136 3.26 -14.72 13.87
N ASP A 137 3.06 -15.64 12.93
CA ASP A 137 4.13 -16.51 12.42
C ASP A 137 5.07 -15.73 11.52
N VAL A 138 4.52 -14.76 10.75
CA VAL A 138 5.28 -13.94 9.81
C VAL A 138 4.87 -12.47 9.96
N VAL A 139 5.87 -11.59 10.08
CA VAL A 139 5.74 -10.14 10.02
C VAL A 139 6.33 -9.64 8.71
N ILE A 140 5.54 -8.95 7.90
CA ILE A 140 6.01 -8.30 6.67
C ILE A 140 6.07 -6.81 6.92
N THR A 141 7.28 -6.23 6.89
CA THR A 141 7.50 -4.79 7.06
C THR A 141 7.89 -4.16 5.74
N GLU A 142 7.07 -3.24 5.23
CA GLU A 142 7.41 -2.43 4.08
C GLU A 142 8.16 -1.18 4.51
N ILE A 143 9.30 -0.93 3.86
CA ILE A 143 10.09 0.28 4.07
C ILE A 143 9.68 1.33 3.02
N GLY A 144 9.06 2.40 3.48
CA GLY A 144 8.67 3.54 2.65
C GLY A 144 9.89 4.28 2.08
N GLY A 145 9.66 5.06 1.04
CA GLY A 145 10.71 5.75 0.30
C GLY A 145 11.46 4.85 -0.68
N THR A 146 12.55 5.38 -1.19
CA THR A 146 13.42 4.71 -2.18
C THR A 146 14.79 4.48 -1.55
N VAL A 147 15.40 3.33 -1.80
CA VAL A 147 16.78 3.07 -1.35
C VAL A 147 17.71 4.10 -1.98
N GLY A 148 18.48 4.80 -1.14
CA GLY A 148 19.29 5.95 -1.50
C GLY A 148 18.73 7.29 -0.96
N ASP A 149 17.45 7.32 -0.57
CA ASP A 149 16.87 8.50 0.08
C ASP A 149 17.40 8.64 1.52
N ILE A 150 17.78 9.86 1.89
CA ILE A 150 18.36 10.17 3.22
C ILE A 150 17.36 9.81 4.32
N GLU A 151 16.09 10.08 4.08
CA GLU A 151 15.00 9.88 5.04
C GLU A 151 14.82 8.41 5.44
N SER A 152 15.10 7.47 4.52
CA SER A 152 14.93 6.04 4.74
C SER A 152 16.12 5.40 5.47
N THR A 153 17.25 6.10 5.55
CA THR A 153 18.52 5.55 6.09
C THR A 153 18.39 4.97 7.51
N PRO A 154 17.73 5.62 8.49
CA PRO A 154 17.60 5.05 9.84
C PRO A 154 16.81 3.74 9.86
N PHE A 155 15.80 3.60 9.02
CA PHE A 155 15.02 2.36 8.89
C PHE A 155 15.85 1.25 8.25
N LEU A 156 16.58 1.54 7.18
CA LEU A 156 17.46 0.57 6.52
C LEU A 156 18.57 0.09 7.48
N GLU A 157 19.18 0.99 8.22
CA GLU A 157 20.18 0.61 9.23
C GLU A 157 19.57 -0.23 10.35
N ALA A 158 18.37 0.10 10.82
CA ALA A 158 17.69 -0.67 11.85
C ALA A 158 17.38 -2.10 11.40
N ILE A 159 16.83 -2.30 10.19
CA ILE A 159 16.53 -3.66 9.69
C ILE A 159 17.81 -4.45 9.41
N ARG A 160 18.90 -3.80 8.98
CA ARG A 160 20.20 -4.44 8.83
C ARG A 160 20.70 -5.02 10.15
N GLN A 161 20.62 -4.23 11.24
CA GLN A 161 20.97 -4.69 12.60
C GLN A 161 20.02 -5.79 13.07
N PHE A 162 18.71 -5.62 12.86
CA PHE A 162 17.66 -6.55 13.28
C PHE A 162 17.89 -7.97 12.75
N VAL A 163 18.21 -8.13 11.47
CA VAL A 163 18.47 -9.45 10.88
C VAL A 163 19.68 -10.14 11.52
N THR A 164 20.68 -9.37 11.95
CA THR A 164 21.82 -9.92 12.69
C THR A 164 21.42 -10.40 14.09
N GLU A 165 20.51 -9.70 14.74
CA GLU A 165 20.01 -10.04 16.09
C GLU A 165 19.11 -11.28 16.10
N VAL A 166 18.16 -11.38 15.17
CA VAL A 166 17.23 -12.53 15.09
C VAL A 166 17.81 -13.75 14.39
N GLY A 167 18.94 -13.59 13.70
CA GLY A 167 19.60 -14.63 12.91
C GLY A 167 19.06 -14.75 11.49
N ARG A 168 19.96 -15.08 10.55
CA ARG A 168 19.70 -15.08 9.10
C ARG A 168 18.57 -16.02 8.64
N GLY A 169 18.28 -17.08 9.37
CA GLY A 169 17.17 -17.99 9.06
C GLY A 169 15.80 -17.51 9.55
N ASN A 170 15.74 -16.36 10.28
CA ASN A 170 14.51 -15.82 10.84
C ASN A 170 14.10 -14.51 10.18
N ALA A 171 14.92 -13.95 9.29
CA ALA A 171 14.58 -12.74 8.56
C ALA A 171 15.17 -12.72 7.16
N MET A 172 14.47 -12.06 6.23
CA MET A 172 14.91 -11.91 4.85
C MET A 172 14.56 -10.54 4.28
N TYR A 173 15.18 -10.21 3.14
CA TYR A 173 14.92 -8.97 2.40
C TYR A 173 14.39 -9.29 1.01
N ILE A 174 13.33 -8.59 0.63
CA ILE A 174 12.79 -8.55 -0.73
C ILE A 174 13.02 -7.14 -1.26
N HIS A 175 13.59 -7.02 -2.44
CA HIS A 175 13.83 -5.72 -3.07
C HIS A 175 13.01 -5.56 -4.34
N VAL A 176 12.06 -4.62 -4.32
CA VAL A 176 11.22 -4.29 -5.48
C VAL A 176 11.92 -3.24 -6.32
N THR A 177 12.06 -3.51 -7.61
CA THR A 177 12.80 -2.66 -8.55
C THR A 177 12.10 -2.60 -9.91
N LEU A 178 12.69 -1.89 -10.86
CA LEU A 178 12.12 -1.64 -12.17
C LEU A 178 13.02 -2.16 -13.29
N VAL A 179 12.44 -2.91 -14.22
CA VAL A 179 13.01 -3.27 -15.51
C VAL A 179 12.20 -2.54 -16.59
N PRO A 180 12.55 -1.27 -16.92
CA PRO A 180 11.78 -0.47 -17.85
C PRO A 180 11.95 -0.95 -19.29
N TYR A 181 10.88 -0.86 -20.07
CA TYR A 181 10.91 -0.94 -21.51
C TYR A 181 11.21 0.44 -22.11
N ILE A 182 12.20 0.50 -22.99
CA ILE A 182 12.57 1.74 -23.68
C ILE A 182 12.07 1.67 -25.14
N ALA A 183 10.98 2.34 -25.42
CA ALA A 183 10.34 2.32 -26.73
C ALA A 183 11.29 2.73 -27.88
N GLY A 184 12.19 3.69 -27.65
CA GLY A 184 13.13 4.15 -28.66
C GLY A 184 14.19 3.12 -29.11
N SER A 185 14.56 2.18 -28.23
CA SER A 185 15.49 1.07 -28.53
C SER A 185 14.78 -0.28 -28.63
N ASN A 186 13.47 -0.31 -28.39
CA ASN A 186 12.65 -1.52 -28.42
C ASN A 186 13.22 -2.65 -27.53
N GLU A 187 13.65 -2.33 -26.32
CA GLU A 187 14.28 -3.28 -25.42
C GLU A 187 14.01 -2.99 -23.94
N LEU A 188 14.04 -4.05 -23.12
CA LEU A 188 14.06 -3.96 -21.66
C LEU A 188 15.47 -3.61 -21.16
N LYS A 189 15.55 -2.86 -20.06
CA LYS A 189 16.82 -2.44 -19.45
C LYS A 189 16.96 -2.93 -18.01
N SER A 190 17.94 -3.79 -17.76
CA SER A 190 18.26 -4.30 -16.41
C SER A 190 19.14 -3.36 -15.57
N LYS A 191 19.70 -2.29 -16.15
CA LYS A 191 20.60 -1.37 -15.42
C LYS A 191 19.96 -0.68 -14.22
N PRO A 192 18.72 -0.18 -14.27
CA PRO A 192 18.09 0.43 -13.10
C PRO A 192 18.00 -0.54 -11.91
N THR A 193 17.63 -1.80 -12.15
CA THR A 193 17.65 -2.88 -11.15
C THR A 193 19.02 -3.08 -10.55
N GLN A 194 20.06 -3.21 -11.40
CA GLN A 194 21.45 -3.40 -10.93
C GLN A 194 21.95 -2.25 -10.06
N HIS A 195 21.63 -1.00 -10.44
CA HIS A 195 22.01 0.19 -9.65
C HIS A 195 21.27 0.22 -8.31
N SER A 196 19.97 -0.06 -8.30
CA SER A 196 19.17 -0.07 -7.10
C SER A 196 19.65 -1.13 -6.08
N VAL A 197 19.95 -2.34 -6.54
CA VAL A 197 20.51 -3.38 -5.68
C VAL A 197 21.92 -3.00 -5.20
N LYS A 198 22.73 -2.35 -6.04
CA LYS A 198 24.05 -1.84 -5.62
C LYS A 198 23.96 -0.83 -4.49
N GLU A 199 22.98 0.10 -4.55
CA GLU A 199 22.73 1.05 -3.44
C GLU A 199 22.34 0.30 -2.16
N LEU A 200 21.48 -0.70 -2.23
CA LEU A 200 21.11 -1.53 -1.07
C LEU A 200 22.32 -2.28 -0.49
N LEU A 201 23.16 -2.84 -1.35
CA LEU A 201 24.42 -3.49 -0.96
C LEU A 201 25.40 -2.53 -0.28
N SER A 202 25.44 -1.26 -0.70
CA SER A 202 26.33 -0.25 -0.10
C SER A 202 25.99 0.06 1.37
N ILE A 203 24.72 -0.20 1.77
CA ILE A 203 24.24 -0.10 3.15
C ILE A 203 24.51 -1.39 3.94
N GLY A 204 24.99 -2.44 3.28
CA GLY A 204 25.25 -3.76 3.89
C GLY A 204 24.04 -4.69 3.90
N ILE A 205 23.05 -4.47 3.05
CA ILE A 205 21.88 -5.32 2.91
C ILE A 205 21.96 -6.08 1.57
N GLN A 206 22.08 -7.41 1.63
CA GLN A 206 21.97 -8.29 0.48
C GLN A 206 20.50 -8.74 0.34
N PRO A 207 19.79 -8.40 -0.75
CA PRO A 207 18.45 -8.94 -0.96
C PRO A 207 18.51 -10.47 -1.17
N HIS A 208 17.49 -11.17 -0.69
CA HIS A 208 17.30 -12.59 -0.95
C HIS A 208 16.47 -12.79 -2.21
N VAL A 209 15.49 -11.93 -2.43
CA VAL A 209 14.60 -11.94 -3.60
C VAL A 209 14.59 -10.56 -4.23
N VAL A 210 14.61 -10.50 -5.56
CA VAL A 210 14.45 -9.25 -6.33
C VAL A 210 13.16 -9.36 -7.14
N VAL A 211 12.20 -8.50 -6.83
CA VAL A 211 10.93 -8.40 -7.58
C VAL A 211 11.08 -7.31 -8.65
N CYS A 212 11.02 -7.70 -9.90
CA CYS A 212 11.21 -6.85 -11.05
C CYS A 212 9.87 -6.38 -11.63
N ARG A 213 9.47 -5.15 -11.35
CA ARG A 213 8.33 -4.50 -12.05
C ARG A 213 8.69 -4.32 -13.51
N THR A 214 7.79 -4.70 -14.40
CA THR A 214 7.99 -4.62 -15.84
C THR A 214 6.66 -4.54 -16.57
N GLU A 215 6.67 -3.98 -17.78
CA GLU A 215 5.51 -3.95 -18.70
C GLU A 215 5.48 -5.15 -19.63
N LEU A 216 6.62 -5.77 -19.86
CA LEU A 216 6.80 -6.91 -20.76
C LEU A 216 7.46 -8.06 -20.03
N GLU A 217 7.30 -9.28 -20.55
CA GLU A 217 7.98 -10.48 -20.06
C GLU A 217 9.50 -10.31 -20.11
N ILE A 218 10.17 -10.67 -19.01
CA ILE A 218 11.64 -10.59 -18.89
C ILE A 218 12.23 -11.86 -19.49
N PRO A 219 13.06 -11.77 -20.56
CA PRO A 219 13.70 -12.93 -21.15
C PRO A 219 14.64 -13.64 -20.17
N GLU A 220 14.80 -14.96 -20.31
CA GLU A 220 15.62 -15.78 -19.43
C GLU A 220 17.10 -15.34 -19.36
N ASP A 221 17.66 -14.87 -20.48
CA ASP A 221 19.02 -14.33 -20.50
C ASP A 221 19.15 -13.05 -19.69
N MET A 222 18.08 -12.25 -19.62
CA MET A 222 18.03 -11.05 -18.78
C MET A 222 17.82 -11.43 -17.30
N LYS A 223 17.00 -12.44 -16.96
CA LYS A 223 16.87 -12.96 -15.59
C LYS A 223 18.24 -13.43 -15.08
N ARG A 224 18.97 -14.24 -15.87
CA ARG A 224 20.34 -14.67 -15.56
C ARG A 224 21.31 -13.50 -15.36
N LYS A 225 21.22 -12.49 -16.20
CA LYS A 225 22.05 -11.28 -16.07
C LYS A 225 21.74 -10.54 -14.76
N ILE A 226 20.47 -10.35 -14.41
CA ILE A 226 20.06 -9.71 -13.15
C ILE A 226 20.56 -10.54 -11.96
N SER A 227 20.35 -11.85 -11.96
CA SER A 227 20.81 -12.79 -10.95
C SER A 227 22.32 -12.61 -10.68
N MET A 228 23.12 -12.65 -11.74
CA MET A 228 24.58 -12.50 -11.64
C MET A 228 25.00 -11.13 -11.05
N PHE A 229 24.40 -10.03 -11.51
CA PHE A 229 24.77 -8.69 -11.03
C PHE A 229 24.24 -8.35 -9.64
N CYS A 230 23.13 -8.94 -9.25
CA CYS A 230 22.48 -8.72 -7.95
C CYS A 230 22.90 -9.76 -6.89
N ASN A 231 23.69 -10.76 -7.28
CA ASN A 231 24.16 -11.83 -6.41
C ASN A 231 23.01 -12.57 -5.70
N VAL A 232 21.98 -12.93 -6.46
CA VAL A 232 20.82 -13.72 -6.05
C VAL A 232 20.66 -14.92 -6.99
N ARG A 233 19.92 -15.97 -6.59
CA ARG A 233 19.65 -17.10 -7.47
C ARG A 233 18.70 -16.71 -8.60
N GLU A 234 18.70 -17.43 -9.73
CA GLU A 234 17.79 -17.14 -10.85
C GLU A 234 16.33 -17.28 -10.45
N GLU A 235 16.00 -18.28 -9.66
CA GLU A 235 14.66 -18.51 -9.11
C GLU A 235 14.19 -17.43 -8.12
N ASP A 236 15.09 -16.58 -7.60
CA ASP A 236 14.79 -15.45 -6.73
C ASP A 236 14.58 -14.13 -7.52
N ILE A 237 14.65 -14.18 -8.85
CA ILE A 237 14.28 -13.08 -9.73
C ILE A 237 12.81 -13.24 -10.12
N ILE A 238 11.93 -12.53 -9.43
CA ILE A 238 10.48 -12.61 -9.59
C ILE A 238 10.01 -11.48 -10.51
N GLN A 239 9.36 -11.86 -11.58
CA GLN A 239 8.72 -10.91 -12.48
C GLN A 239 7.38 -10.43 -11.90
N ASN A 240 7.12 -9.14 -11.95
CA ASN A 240 5.85 -8.56 -11.55
C ASN A 240 5.34 -7.62 -12.64
N MET A 241 4.52 -8.14 -13.55
CA MET A 241 3.92 -7.38 -14.64
C MET A 241 2.75 -6.53 -14.15
N THR A 242 2.33 -5.57 -15.00
CA THR A 242 1.11 -4.81 -14.74
C THR A 242 -0.10 -5.73 -14.92
N ALA A 243 -0.85 -5.94 -13.85
CA ALA A 243 -2.08 -6.73 -13.87
C ALA A 243 -3.31 -5.85 -14.18
N PRO A 244 -4.37 -6.40 -14.78
CA PRO A 244 -5.63 -5.68 -15.02
C PRO A 244 -6.31 -5.23 -13.72
N SER A 245 -6.15 -6.01 -12.65
CA SER A 245 -6.65 -5.71 -11.31
C SER A 245 -5.57 -5.97 -10.28
N LEU A 246 -5.54 -5.17 -9.21
CA LEU A 246 -4.65 -5.39 -8.06
C LEU A 246 -4.88 -6.76 -7.41
N TYR A 247 -6.11 -7.27 -7.48
CA TYR A 247 -6.49 -8.57 -6.90
C TYR A 247 -5.99 -9.79 -7.71
N GLU A 248 -5.47 -9.58 -8.93
CA GLU A 248 -4.82 -10.63 -9.71
C GLU A 248 -3.32 -10.77 -9.39
N VAL A 249 -2.72 -9.75 -8.76
CA VAL A 249 -1.28 -9.72 -8.45
C VAL A 249 -0.84 -10.90 -7.56
N PRO A 250 -1.58 -11.32 -6.52
CA PRO A 250 -1.18 -12.49 -5.72
C PRO A 250 -1.00 -13.75 -6.57
N MET A 251 -1.95 -14.07 -7.44
CA MET A 251 -1.88 -15.27 -8.29
C MET A 251 -0.72 -15.19 -9.29
N MET A 252 -0.47 -13.99 -9.84
CA MET A 252 0.67 -13.78 -10.74
C MET A 252 2.00 -14.00 -10.02
N LEU A 253 2.17 -13.45 -8.81
CA LEU A 253 3.39 -13.64 -8.01
C LEU A 253 3.55 -15.07 -7.49
N GLU A 254 2.45 -15.77 -7.24
CA GLU A 254 2.47 -17.21 -6.91
C GLU A 254 3.02 -18.02 -8.09
N ASN A 255 2.50 -17.79 -9.29
CA ASN A 255 2.95 -18.47 -10.50
C ASN A 255 4.42 -18.18 -10.84
N GLU A 256 4.95 -17.02 -10.46
CA GLU A 256 6.37 -16.66 -10.60
C GLU A 256 7.26 -17.27 -9.50
N GLY A 257 6.68 -17.98 -8.52
CA GLY A 257 7.42 -18.67 -7.46
C GLY A 257 7.87 -17.79 -6.29
N LEU A 258 7.26 -16.61 -6.08
CA LEU A 258 7.63 -15.72 -4.96
C LEU A 258 7.54 -16.44 -3.61
N THR A 259 6.46 -17.18 -3.38
CA THR A 259 6.24 -17.82 -2.09
C THR A 259 7.16 -19.02 -1.88
N ASP A 260 7.49 -19.75 -2.95
CA ASP A 260 8.49 -20.83 -2.91
C ASP A 260 9.85 -20.31 -2.46
N SER A 261 10.30 -19.19 -3.05
CA SER A 261 11.52 -18.50 -2.65
C SER A 261 11.47 -18.06 -1.17
N VAL A 262 10.37 -17.46 -0.73
CA VAL A 262 10.21 -17.02 0.67
C VAL A 262 10.25 -18.19 1.64
N CYS A 263 9.50 -19.26 1.37
CA CYS A 263 9.49 -20.47 2.20
C CYS A 263 10.88 -21.10 2.29
N HIS A 264 11.59 -21.16 1.16
CA HIS A 264 12.97 -21.68 1.12
C HIS A 264 13.91 -20.86 2.02
N HIS A 265 13.93 -19.53 1.88
CA HIS A 265 14.86 -18.67 2.63
C HIS A 265 14.57 -18.62 4.12
N LEU A 266 13.31 -18.72 4.54
CA LEU A 266 12.91 -18.69 5.94
C LEU A 266 12.75 -20.07 6.59
N GLY A 267 12.95 -21.15 5.84
CA GLY A 267 12.72 -22.51 6.32
C GLY A 267 11.27 -22.76 6.74
N LEU A 268 10.33 -22.12 6.06
CA LEU A 268 8.90 -22.34 6.24
C LEU A 268 8.46 -23.57 5.43
N GLU A 269 7.47 -24.29 5.94
CA GLU A 269 6.84 -25.37 5.20
C GLU A 269 6.05 -24.78 4.02
N ASN A 270 6.39 -25.20 2.79
CA ASN A 270 5.69 -24.73 1.59
C ASN A 270 4.43 -25.57 1.37
N ARG A 271 3.35 -25.18 2.08
CA ARG A 271 2.04 -25.82 1.96
C ARG A 271 1.33 -25.33 0.71
N GLU A 272 0.42 -26.16 0.16
CA GLU A 272 -0.45 -25.72 -0.93
C GLU A 272 -1.35 -24.55 -0.47
N PRO A 273 -1.43 -23.45 -1.22
CA PRO A 273 -2.26 -22.32 -0.84
C PRO A 273 -3.74 -22.56 -1.15
N ASP A 274 -4.61 -22.28 -0.20
CA ASP A 274 -6.04 -22.19 -0.49
C ASP A 274 -6.39 -20.78 -1.00
N LEU A 275 -6.47 -20.65 -2.30
CA LEU A 275 -6.86 -19.45 -3.02
C LEU A 275 -8.26 -19.56 -3.64
N THR A 276 -9.07 -20.51 -3.21
CA THR A 276 -10.37 -20.81 -3.83
C THR A 276 -11.29 -19.60 -3.84
N GLU A 277 -11.50 -18.95 -2.70
CA GLU A 277 -12.38 -17.78 -2.59
C GLU A 277 -11.77 -16.57 -3.32
N TRP A 278 -10.45 -16.38 -3.24
CA TRP A 278 -9.76 -15.29 -3.92
C TRP A 278 -9.87 -15.42 -5.44
N THR A 279 -9.66 -16.61 -5.96
CA THR A 279 -9.83 -16.93 -7.39
C THR A 279 -11.27 -16.73 -7.84
N ALA A 280 -12.24 -17.18 -7.05
CA ALA A 280 -13.67 -16.97 -7.35
C ALA A 280 -14.02 -15.47 -7.41
N MET A 281 -13.48 -14.66 -6.50
CA MET A 281 -13.67 -13.20 -6.49
C MET A 281 -13.10 -12.56 -7.76
N THR A 282 -11.85 -12.87 -8.14
CA THR A 282 -11.22 -12.32 -9.33
C THR A 282 -11.92 -12.77 -10.62
N GLN A 283 -12.40 -14.02 -10.66
CA GLN A 283 -13.20 -14.51 -11.78
C GLN A 283 -14.55 -13.77 -11.90
N ARG A 284 -15.23 -13.49 -10.79
CA ARG A 284 -16.46 -12.67 -10.80
C ARG A 284 -16.18 -11.26 -11.33
N GLN A 285 -15.08 -10.64 -10.89
CA GLN A 285 -14.66 -9.34 -11.40
C GLN A 285 -14.45 -9.36 -12.93
N HIS A 286 -13.78 -10.39 -13.42
CA HIS A 286 -13.46 -10.54 -14.84
C HIS A 286 -14.70 -10.82 -15.71
N ASN A 287 -15.61 -11.67 -15.22
CA ASN A 287 -16.80 -12.13 -15.93
C ASN A 287 -18.01 -11.19 -15.76
N ALA A 288 -17.89 -10.10 -15.04
CA ALA A 288 -18.98 -9.14 -14.87
C ALA A 288 -19.51 -8.68 -16.23
N ASP A 289 -20.81 -8.79 -16.42
CA ASP A 289 -21.51 -8.51 -17.70
C ASP A 289 -22.32 -7.21 -17.66
N LYS A 290 -22.48 -6.61 -16.48
CA LYS A 290 -23.17 -5.35 -16.27
C LYS A 290 -22.17 -4.21 -16.11
N ASP A 291 -22.41 -3.09 -16.74
CA ASP A 291 -21.65 -1.87 -16.53
C ASP A 291 -22.49 -0.90 -15.68
N VAL A 292 -21.87 -0.32 -14.63
CA VAL A 292 -22.49 0.68 -13.76
C VAL A 292 -21.54 1.87 -13.64
N THR A 293 -22.05 3.06 -13.93
CA THR A 293 -21.28 4.29 -13.84
C THR A 293 -21.63 5.06 -12.57
N ILE A 294 -20.65 5.23 -11.69
CA ILE A 294 -20.83 5.98 -10.42
C ILE A 294 -20.07 7.31 -10.51
N GLY A 295 -20.81 8.42 -10.38
CA GLY A 295 -20.22 9.76 -10.24
C GLY A 295 -19.71 9.96 -8.82
N LEU A 296 -18.38 10.00 -8.63
CA LEU A 296 -17.77 10.42 -7.37
C LEU A 296 -17.55 11.94 -7.42
N VAL A 297 -18.42 12.67 -6.74
CA VAL A 297 -18.41 14.14 -6.72
C VAL A 297 -17.65 14.61 -5.50
N GLY A 298 -16.40 15.00 -5.68
CA GLY A 298 -15.50 15.34 -4.58
C GLY A 298 -14.63 16.56 -4.85
N LYS A 299 -13.94 17.02 -3.81
CA LYS A 299 -13.00 18.15 -3.88
C LYS A 299 -11.53 17.73 -4.03
N TYR A 300 -11.22 16.44 -3.86
CA TYR A 300 -9.84 15.90 -3.93
C TYR A 300 -9.62 14.99 -5.15
N VAL A 301 -10.47 15.08 -6.16
CA VAL A 301 -10.45 14.20 -7.34
C VAL A 301 -9.23 14.38 -8.25
N ALA A 302 -8.41 15.39 -8.00
CA ALA A 302 -7.14 15.57 -8.71
C ALA A 302 -6.12 14.46 -8.40
N LEU A 303 -6.21 13.83 -7.24
CA LEU A 303 -5.49 12.61 -6.86
C LEU A 303 -6.52 11.56 -6.46
N GLN A 304 -6.64 10.49 -7.24
CA GLN A 304 -7.64 9.44 -6.99
C GLN A 304 -7.42 8.72 -5.66
N ASP A 305 -6.16 8.57 -5.25
CA ASP A 305 -5.78 7.97 -3.96
C ASP A 305 -6.35 8.72 -2.74
N ALA A 306 -6.81 9.97 -2.90
CA ALA A 306 -7.49 10.71 -1.84
C ALA A 306 -8.86 10.09 -1.44
N TYR A 307 -9.42 9.23 -2.28
CA TYR A 307 -10.67 8.52 -2.06
C TYR A 307 -10.54 7.01 -2.30
N LEU A 308 -9.35 6.47 -2.08
CA LEU A 308 -9.01 5.07 -2.42
C LEU A 308 -9.98 4.08 -1.78
N SER A 309 -10.26 4.18 -0.48
CA SER A 309 -11.19 3.25 0.19
C SER A 309 -12.62 3.36 -0.33
N VAL A 310 -13.04 4.55 -0.75
CA VAL A 310 -14.36 4.75 -1.38
C VAL A 310 -14.40 4.07 -2.75
N ALA A 311 -13.36 4.23 -3.55
CA ALA A 311 -13.23 3.61 -4.85
C ALA A 311 -13.20 2.07 -4.74
N GLU A 312 -12.39 1.55 -3.81
CA GLU A 312 -12.32 0.10 -3.57
C GLU A 312 -13.66 -0.48 -3.07
N ALA A 313 -14.36 0.23 -2.18
CA ALA A 313 -15.69 -0.18 -1.74
C ALA A 313 -16.71 -0.24 -2.90
N LEU A 314 -16.63 0.70 -3.85
CA LEU A 314 -17.46 0.67 -5.06
C LEU A 314 -17.11 -0.52 -5.96
N HIS A 315 -15.81 -0.81 -6.15
CA HIS A 315 -15.37 -1.98 -6.91
C HIS A 315 -15.81 -3.29 -6.24
N HIS A 316 -15.67 -3.41 -4.92
CA HIS A 316 -16.16 -4.58 -4.17
C HIS A 316 -17.67 -4.74 -4.26
N GLY A 317 -18.42 -3.62 -4.18
CA GLY A 317 -19.86 -3.63 -4.42
C GLY A 317 -20.20 -4.11 -5.83
N GLY A 318 -19.43 -3.72 -6.83
CA GLY A 318 -19.55 -4.21 -8.20
C GLY A 318 -19.31 -5.72 -8.30
N ILE A 319 -18.20 -6.22 -7.76
CA ILE A 319 -17.88 -7.67 -7.73
C ILE A 319 -19.00 -8.46 -7.05
N GLY A 320 -19.51 -7.93 -5.92
CA GLY A 320 -20.63 -8.57 -5.19
C GLY A 320 -21.94 -8.65 -5.97
N ASN A 321 -22.13 -7.79 -6.99
CA ASN A 321 -23.33 -7.72 -7.82
C ASN A 321 -23.12 -8.11 -9.30
N ASP A 322 -21.96 -8.73 -9.62
CA ASP A 322 -21.55 -9.13 -10.97
C ASP A 322 -21.59 -7.96 -11.96
N ALA A 323 -21.09 -6.79 -11.50
CA ALA A 323 -21.06 -5.55 -12.27
C ALA A 323 -19.66 -4.93 -12.30
N ARG A 324 -19.28 -4.39 -13.45
CA ARG A 324 -18.11 -3.54 -13.60
C ARG A 324 -18.47 -2.11 -13.22
N VAL A 325 -17.81 -1.58 -12.21
CA VAL A 325 -18.02 -0.21 -11.79
C VAL A 325 -17.03 0.71 -12.50
N LYS A 326 -17.56 1.67 -13.25
CA LYS A 326 -16.81 2.79 -13.80
C LYS A 326 -17.00 4.01 -12.89
N ILE A 327 -15.92 4.52 -12.32
CA ILE A 327 -15.97 5.72 -11.49
C ILE A 327 -15.69 6.94 -12.36
N LEU A 328 -16.65 7.88 -12.43
CA LEU A 328 -16.44 9.21 -12.99
C LEU A 328 -15.99 10.14 -11.87
N TRP A 329 -14.74 10.59 -11.94
CA TRP A 329 -14.12 11.50 -10.99
C TRP A 329 -14.54 12.93 -11.33
N ILE A 330 -15.45 13.50 -10.55
CA ILE A 330 -16.09 14.78 -10.85
C ILE A 330 -15.67 15.82 -9.83
N ASP A 331 -14.98 16.85 -10.30
CA ASP A 331 -14.56 17.97 -9.49
C ASP A 331 -15.77 18.83 -9.11
N SER A 332 -16.09 18.86 -7.82
CA SER A 332 -17.23 19.59 -7.31
C SER A 332 -17.16 21.11 -7.55
N GLU A 333 -15.96 21.68 -7.71
CA GLU A 333 -15.81 23.13 -8.00
C GLU A 333 -16.29 23.52 -9.40
N LYS A 334 -16.40 22.53 -10.32
CA LYS A 334 -16.87 22.74 -11.70
C LYS A 334 -18.37 22.56 -11.87
N ILE A 335 -19.06 22.11 -10.81
CA ILE A 335 -20.49 21.87 -10.87
C ILE A 335 -21.23 23.14 -10.47
N THR A 336 -22.08 23.60 -11.38
CA THR A 336 -23.08 24.65 -11.14
C THR A 336 -24.44 24.08 -11.50
N ARG A 337 -25.49 24.86 -11.26
CA ARG A 337 -26.84 24.48 -11.68
C ARG A 337 -26.97 24.25 -13.17
N GLU A 338 -26.23 25.01 -13.96
CA GLU A 338 -26.19 24.91 -15.44
C GLU A 338 -25.38 23.74 -15.93
N THR A 339 -24.24 23.42 -15.28
CA THR A 339 -23.33 22.35 -15.72
C THR A 339 -23.69 20.98 -15.19
N ALA A 340 -24.39 20.89 -14.05
CA ALA A 340 -24.78 19.64 -13.42
C ALA A 340 -25.48 18.64 -14.37
N PRO A 341 -26.46 19.05 -15.23
CA PRO A 341 -27.11 18.12 -16.12
C PRO A 341 -26.16 17.47 -17.12
N GLU A 342 -25.17 18.21 -17.63
CA GLU A 342 -24.21 17.69 -18.60
C GLU A 342 -23.17 16.81 -17.92
N MET A 343 -22.68 17.20 -16.75
CA MET A 343 -21.61 16.48 -16.04
C MET A 343 -22.09 15.19 -15.39
N LEU A 344 -23.39 15.08 -15.06
CA LEU A 344 -23.93 13.97 -14.28
C LEU A 344 -24.86 13.03 -15.08
N LYS A 345 -25.14 13.33 -16.35
CA LYS A 345 -26.13 12.59 -17.16
C LYS A 345 -25.77 11.11 -17.37
N GLU A 346 -24.48 10.76 -17.33
CA GLU A 346 -24.01 9.39 -17.53
C GLU A 346 -23.93 8.58 -16.22
N CYS A 347 -24.26 9.19 -15.09
CA CYS A 347 -24.19 8.52 -13.79
C CYS A 347 -25.44 7.69 -13.51
N ASP A 348 -25.27 6.39 -13.30
CA ASP A 348 -26.30 5.50 -12.78
C ASP A 348 -26.49 5.70 -11.27
N GLY A 349 -25.46 6.17 -10.58
CA GLY A 349 -25.47 6.54 -9.19
C GLY A 349 -24.47 7.66 -8.88
N ILE A 350 -24.67 8.36 -7.77
CA ILE A 350 -23.77 9.44 -7.34
C ILE A 350 -23.34 9.21 -5.90
N ILE A 351 -22.05 9.36 -5.63
CA ILE A 351 -21.50 9.37 -4.27
C ILE A 351 -20.84 10.72 -4.00
N VAL A 352 -21.17 11.33 -2.84
CA VAL A 352 -20.51 12.53 -2.35
C VAL A 352 -19.73 12.17 -1.10
N PRO A 353 -18.39 12.10 -1.19
CA PRO A 353 -17.53 11.64 -0.09
C PRO A 353 -17.33 12.73 0.98
N GLY A 354 -16.53 12.41 1.99
CA GLY A 354 -16.05 13.32 3.01
C GLY A 354 -15.11 14.40 2.47
N GLY A 355 -14.87 15.42 3.30
CA GLY A 355 -13.93 16.49 3.00
C GLY A 355 -13.97 17.60 4.03
N PHE A 356 -12.95 18.46 4.03
CA PHE A 356 -12.81 19.59 4.97
C PHE A 356 -12.85 20.94 4.25
N GLY A 357 -13.30 21.97 4.97
CA GLY A 357 -13.38 23.35 4.48
C GLY A 357 -14.47 23.59 3.44
N ASP A 358 -14.62 24.83 3.01
CA ASP A 358 -15.79 25.31 2.25
C ASP A 358 -15.66 25.13 0.74
N ARG A 359 -14.48 24.80 0.25
CA ARG A 359 -14.19 24.61 -1.17
C ARG A 359 -15.09 23.53 -1.78
N GLY A 360 -15.74 23.82 -2.91
CA GLY A 360 -16.55 22.86 -3.67
C GLY A 360 -17.88 22.44 -3.05
N ILE A 361 -18.29 23.02 -1.91
CA ILE A 361 -19.56 22.70 -1.21
C ILE A 361 -20.76 22.98 -2.10
N GLU A 362 -20.83 24.15 -2.74
CA GLU A 362 -21.96 24.53 -3.58
C GLU A 362 -22.17 23.54 -4.73
N GLY A 363 -21.09 23.13 -5.38
CA GLY A 363 -21.19 22.13 -6.45
C GLY A 363 -21.65 20.76 -5.95
N MET A 364 -21.24 20.33 -4.76
CA MET A 364 -21.75 19.10 -4.14
C MET A 364 -23.25 19.21 -3.87
N ILE A 365 -23.73 20.38 -3.39
CA ILE A 365 -25.16 20.63 -3.17
C ILE A 365 -25.94 20.57 -4.49
N GLU A 366 -25.42 21.18 -5.57
CA GLU A 366 -26.06 21.11 -6.88
C GLU A 366 -26.10 19.68 -7.44
N ALA A 367 -25.03 18.86 -7.24
CA ALA A 367 -25.05 17.46 -7.59
C ALA A 367 -26.12 16.67 -6.82
N ILE A 368 -26.28 16.94 -5.54
CA ILE A 368 -27.33 16.36 -4.69
C ILE A 368 -28.72 16.76 -5.18
N ARG A 369 -28.90 18.01 -5.55
CA ARG A 369 -30.17 18.49 -6.13
C ARG A 369 -30.49 17.82 -7.45
N TYR A 370 -29.48 17.71 -8.33
CA TYR A 370 -29.61 17.00 -9.59
C TYR A 370 -30.04 15.55 -9.39
N ALA A 371 -29.34 14.81 -8.52
CA ALA A 371 -29.65 13.43 -8.22
C ALA A 371 -31.12 13.26 -7.76
N ARG A 372 -31.57 14.11 -6.85
CA ARG A 372 -32.96 14.09 -6.36
C ARG A 372 -33.96 14.36 -7.46
N LEU A 373 -33.76 15.40 -8.28
CA LEU A 373 -34.70 15.81 -9.32
C LEU A 373 -34.81 14.77 -10.44
N ASN A 374 -33.70 14.13 -10.77
CA ASN A 374 -33.63 13.10 -11.84
C ASN A 374 -33.78 11.67 -11.32
N LYS A 375 -34.02 11.49 -10.02
CA LYS A 375 -34.18 10.17 -9.35
C LYS A 375 -32.96 9.27 -9.52
N VAL A 376 -31.75 9.84 -9.60
CA VAL A 376 -30.51 9.10 -9.60
C VAL A 376 -30.21 8.65 -8.16
N PRO A 377 -29.94 7.35 -7.91
CA PRO A 377 -29.50 6.87 -6.61
C PRO A 377 -28.29 7.64 -6.09
N MET A 378 -28.30 7.97 -4.81
CA MET A 378 -27.25 8.81 -4.24
C MET A 378 -26.91 8.40 -2.82
N PHE A 379 -25.61 8.47 -2.49
CA PHE A 379 -25.08 8.25 -1.15
C PHE A 379 -24.14 9.38 -0.74
N GLY A 380 -24.26 9.86 0.50
CA GLY A 380 -23.40 10.89 1.08
C GLY A 380 -22.65 10.37 2.30
N ILE A 381 -21.33 10.56 2.33
CA ILE A 381 -20.45 10.15 3.44
C ILE A 381 -19.97 11.39 4.18
N CYS A 382 -20.09 11.45 5.51
CA CYS A 382 -19.60 12.55 6.36
C CYS A 382 -20.08 13.92 5.83
N LEU A 383 -19.21 14.71 5.20
CA LEU A 383 -19.60 15.98 4.57
C LEU A 383 -20.77 15.79 3.59
N GLY A 384 -20.72 14.76 2.75
CA GLY A 384 -21.80 14.48 1.79
C GLY A 384 -23.15 14.22 2.47
N HIS A 385 -23.17 13.57 3.63
CA HIS A 385 -24.37 13.38 4.43
C HIS A 385 -24.89 14.73 5.00
N GLN A 386 -24.00 15.57 5.49
CA GLN A 386 -24.35 16.92 5.99
C GLN A 386 -24.96 17.78 4.87
N LEU A 387 -24.33 17.77 3.68
CA LEU A 387 -24.80 18.51 2.51
C LEU A 387 -26.13 17.99 1.98
N LEU A 388 -26.39 16.68 2.10
CA LEU A 388 -27.71 16.11 1.80
C LEU A 388 -28.79 16.70 2.69
N ALA A 389 -28.53 16.86 3.99
CA ALA A 389 -29.44 17.49 4.92
C ALA A 389 -29.69 18.97 4.57
N ILE A 390 -28.60 19.72 4.25
CA ILE A 390 -28.69 21.12 3.81
C ILE A 390 -29.51 21.24 2.52
N ALA A 391 -29.27 20.39 1.53
CA ALA A 391 -30.02 20.39 0.27
C ALA A 391 -31.53 20.12 0.45
N LYS A 392 -31.91 19.53 1.61
CA LYS A 392 -33.31 19.33 2.03
C LYS A 392 -33.86 20.44 2.93
N GLY A 393 -33.07 21.49 3.20
CA GLY A 393 -33.48 22.66 3.97
C GLY A 393 -33.11 22.61 5.46
N ALA A 394 -32.29 21.65 5.90
CA ALA A 394 -31.77 21.69 7.25
C ALA A 394 -30.76 22.84 7.41
N LYS A 395 -30.62 23.33 8.65
CA LYS A 395 -29.56 24.26 9.06
C LYS A 395 -28.51 23.50 9.82
N THR A 396 -27.26 23.78 9.54
CA THR A 396 -26.09 23.26 10.27
C THR A 396 -25.52 24.32 11.17
#